data_302d99adf471b3d2d96c65ef8de9421a
#
_entry.id   302d99adf471b3d2d96c65ef8de9421a
#
_cell.length_a   1.000
_cell.length_b   1.000
_cell.length_c   1.000
_cell.angle_alpha   90.00
_cell.angle_beta   90.00
_cell.angle_gamma   90.00
#
_symmetry.space_group_name_H-M   'P 1'
#
loop_
_entity.id
_entity.type
_entity.pdbx_description
1 polymer ?
#
loop_
_entity_poly.entity_id
_entity_poly.type
_entity_poly.pdbx_seq_one_letter_code
_entity_poly.pdbx_strand_id
1 'polypeptide(L)'
;MLNTNFATQLMEQSMSDQFLSRLIEGYVLIQKERYSEASDHFNRMLYSPHNPNDDDIIWIAKSHIYKKLGQREESKICMKLVTDALENTEIYKNVGLKTP
;
A
#
# COMPACT_ATOMS: atom_id res chain seq x y z
N MET A 1 16.63 12.91 19.60
CA MET A 1 15.55 13.66 19.04
C MET A 1 15.54 13.72 17.55
N LEU A 2 16.69 13.70 16.92
CA LEU A 2 16.74 13.67 15.46
C LEU A 2 15.94 12.53 14.87
N ASN A 3 16.01 11.36 15.50
CA ASN A 3 15.34 10.19 14.97
C ASN A 3 13.82 10.35 14.91
N THR A 4 13.27 10.95 15.94
CA THR A 4 11.83 11.15 15.99
C THR A 4 11.39 12.14 14.93
N ASN A 5 12.13 13.25 14.81
CA ASN A 5 11.82 14.27 13.82
C ASN A 5 11.99 13.74 12.40
N PHE A 6 13.03 12.94 12.20
CA PHE A 6 13.29 12.36 10.89
C PHE A 6 12.14 11.43 10.47
N ALA A 7 11.70 10.56 11.36
CA ALA A 7 10.60 9.65 11.07
C ALA A 7 9.32 10.43 10.76
N THR A 8 9.03 11.45 11.55
CA THR A 8 7.86 12.29 11.31
C THR A 8 7.92 12.97 9.96
N GLN A 9 9.10 13.50 9.61
CA GLN A 9 9.27 14.16 8.33
C GLN A 9 9.07 13.21 7.17
N LEU A 10 9.57 11.99 7.28
CA LEU A 10 9.39 10.99 6.23
C LEU A 10 7.92 10.67 6.04
N MET A 11 7.19 10.53 7.12
CA MET A 11 5.76 10.27 7.03
C MET A 11 5.01 11.44 6.42
N GLU A 12 5.38 12.66 6.78
CA GLU A 12 4.74 13.84 6.23
C GLU A 12 5.03 14.01 4.74
N GLN A 13 6.20 13.59 4.30
CA GLN A 13 6.59 13.72 2.91
C GLN A 13 5.98 12.64 2.03
N SER A 14 5.85 11.42 2.55
CA SER A 14 5.39 10.30 1.77
C SER A 14 3.91 9.97 1.99
N MET A 15 3.34 10.43 3.10
CA MET A 15 1.96 10.07 3.42
C MET A 15 1.31 11.18 4.26
N SER A 16 0.24 11.75 3.72
CA SER A 16 -0.50 12.77 4.45
C SER A 16 -1.31 12.13 5.59
N ASP A 17 -1.67 12.95 6.57
CA ASP A 17 -2.49 12.49 7.68
C ASP A 17 -3.84 11.96 7.19
N GLN A 18 -4.41 12.63 6.19
CA GLN A 18 -5.68 12.21 5.63
C GLN A 18 -5.55 10.85 4.94
N PHE A 19 -4.49 10.65 4.20
CA PHE A 19 -4.25 9.36 3.55
C PHE A 19 -4.08 8.25 4.58
N LEU A 20 -3.27 8.51 5.61
CA LEU A 20 -3.04 7.54 6.67
C LEU A 20 -4.34 7.17 7.38
N SER A 21 -5.18 8.17 7.67
CA SER A 21 -6.46 7.93 8.31
C SER A 21 -7.34 7.01 7.46
N ARG A 22 -7.39 7.24 6.17
CA ARG A 22 -8.16 6.40 5.26
C ARG A 22 -7.59 4.99 5.15
N LEU A 23 -6.26 4.89 5.19
CA LEU A 23 -5.60 3.60 5.16
C LEU A 23 -5.99 2.77 6.38
N ILE A 24 -5.99 3.40 7.55
CA ILE A 24 -6.39 2.74 8.79
C ILE A 24 -7.83 2.27 8.71
N GLU A 25 -8.73 3.12 8.21
CA GLU A 25 -10.13 2.73 8.04
C GLU A 25 -10.28 1.49 7.17
N GLY A 26 -9.51 1.41 6.09
CA GLY A 26 -9.53 0.25 5.22
C GLY A 26 -9.06 -1.02 5.92
N TYR A 27 -8.00 -0.91 6.71
CA TYR A 27 -7.49 -2.06 7.46
C TYR A 27 -8.46 -2.50 8.56
N VAL A 28 -9.18 -1.57 9.16
CA VAL A 28 -10.22 -1.94 10.12
C VAL A 28 -11.30 -2.76 9.44
N LEU A 29 -11.69 -2.39 8.23
CA LEU A 29 -12.67 -3.16 7.47
C LEU A 29 -12.15 -4.58 7.18
N ILE A 30 -10.87 -4.70 6.85
CA ILE A 30 -10.26 -6.02 6.63
C ILE A 30 -10.31 -6.84 7.92
N GLN A 31 -10.00 -6.25 9.05
CA GLN A 31 -10.03 -6.94 10.33
C GLN A 31 -11.43 -7.43 10.68
N LYS A 32 -12.44 -6.69 10.26
CA LYS A 32 -13.84 -7.07 10.48
C LYS A 32 -14.34 -8.02 9.42
N GLU A 33 -13.47 -8.47 8.54
CA GLU A 33 -13.79 -9.39 7.44
C GLU A 33 -14.82 -8.84 6.47
N ARG A 34 -14.89 -7.52 6.38
CA ARG A 34 -15.77 -6.84 5.43
C ARG A 34 -14.98 -6.55 4.16
N TYR A 35 -14.67 -7.62 3.44
CA TYR A 35 -13.72 -7.53 2.34
C TYR A 35 -14.24 -6.75 1.15
N SER A 36 -15.52 -6.88 0.81
CA SER A 36 -16.09 -6.10 -0.30
C SER A 36 -16.07 -4.62 -0.01
N GLU A 37 -16.42 -4.23 1.22
CA GLU A 37 -16.38 -2.83 1.62
C GLU A 37 -14.96 -2.31 1.66
N ALA A 38 -14.02 -3.14 2.13
CA ALA A 38 -12.62 -2.77 2.16
C ALA A 38 -12.09 -2.55 0.74
N SER A 39 -12.46 -3.43 -0.19
CA SER A 39 -12.04 -3.29 -1.58
C SER A 39 -12.55 -1.98 -2.18
N ASP A 40 -13.81 -1.67 -1.96
CA ASP A 40 -14.38 -0.40 -2.44
C ASP A 40 -13.68 0.79 -1.82
N HIS A 41 -13.34 0.68 -0.54
CA HIS A 41 -12.65 1.75 0.17
C HIS A 41 -11.27 2.01 -0.45
N PHE A 42 -10.50 0.96 -0.69
CA PHE A 42 -9.17 1.12 -1.29
C PHE A 42 -9.25 1.57 -2.76
N ASN A 43 -10.28 1.14 -3.49
CA ASN A 43 -10.47 1.64 -4.84
C ASN A 43 -10.72 3.14 -4.85
N ARG A 44 -11.53 3.64 -3.92
CA ARG A 44 -11.77 5.08 -3.80
C ARG A 44 -10.49 5.82 -3.46
N MET A 45 -9.62 5.23 -2.64
CA MET A 45 -8.33 5.85 -2.32
C MET A 45 -7.46 6.00 -3.56
N LEU A 46 -7.45 5.01 -4.44
CA LEU A 46 -6.66 5.07 -5.68
C LEU A 46 -7.11 6.22 -6.58
N TYR A 47 -8.41 6.49 -6.59
CA TYR A 47 -8.95 7.55 -7.44
C TYR A 47 -8.96 8.92 -6.78
N SER A 48 -8.68 8.98 -5.48
CA SER A 48 -8.60 10.24 -4.75
C SER A 48 -7.20 10.85 -4.92
N PRO A 49 -7.07 12.17 -4.84
CA PRO A 49 -5.75 12.78 -4.88
C PRO A 49 -4.87 12.27 -3.74
N HIS A 50 -3.70 11.77 -4.09
CA HIS A 50 -2.72 11.30 -3.13
C HIS A 50 -1.36 11.21 -3.81
N ASN A 51 -0.32 10.96 -3.03
CA ASN A 51 1.02 10.78 -3.56
C ASN A 51 1.08 9.46 -4.33
N PRO A 52 1.45 9.47 -5.62
CA PRO A 52 1.54 8.21 -6.39
C PRO A 52 2.47 7.19 -5.78
N ASN A 53 3.46 7.61 -5.00
CA ASN A 53 4.37 6.68 -4.34
C ASN A 53 3.67 5.83 -3.29
N ASP A 54 2.50 6.25 -2.84
CA ASP A 54 1.73 5.50 -1.85
C ASP A 54 0.83 4.43 -2.47
N ASP A 55 0.80 4.34 -3.79
CA ASP A 55 -0.01 3.33 -4.46
C ASP A 55 0.38 1.92 -4.05
N ASP A 56 1.66 1.68 -3.78
CA ASP A 56 2.12 0.34 -3.41
C ASP A 56 1.42 -0.17 -2.16
N ILE A 57 1.21 0.71 -1.19
CA ILE A 57 0.52 0.35 0.05
C ILE A 57 -0.91 -0.08 -0.24
N ILE A 58 -1.57 0.64 -1.14
CA ILE A 58 -2.94 0.31 -1.54
C ILE A 58 -2.98 -1.04 -2.26
N TRP A 59 -2.03 -1.27 -3.18
CA TRP A 59 -1.98 -2.53 -3.92
C TRP A 59 -1.72 -3.72 -3.00
N ILE A 60 -0.87 -3.55 -1.99
CA ILE A 60 -0.61 -4.60 -1.01
C ILE A 60 -1.90 -4.94 -0.26
N ALA A 61 -2.63 -3.92 0.19
CA ALA A 61 -3.89 -4.14 0.88
C ALA A 61 -4.91 -4.84 -0.01
N LYS A 62 -5.02 -4.41 -1.26
CA LYS A 62 -5.94 -5.02 -2.21
C LYS A 62 -5.56 -6.47 -2.50
N SER A 63 -4.27 -6.76 -2.61
CA SER A 63 -3.81 -8.13 -2.79
C SER A 63 -4.28 -9.02 -1.64
N HIS A 64 -4.15 -8.53 -0.43
CA HIS A 64 -4.60 -9.26 0.75
C HIS A 64 -6.11 -9.53 0.70
N ILE A 65 -6.88 -8.52 0.32
CA ILE A 65 -8.34 -8.63 0.21
C ILE A 65 -8.72 -9.67 -0.83
N TYR A 66 -8.12 -9.60 -2.01
CA TYR A 66 -8.42 -10.55 -3.08
C TYR A 66 -8.08 -11.97 -2.67
N LYS A 67 -6.98 -12.14 -1.95
CA LYS A 67 -6.59 -13.45 -1.46
C LYS A 67 -7.63 -14.01 -0.51
N LYS A 68 -8.16 -13.17 0.39
CA LYS A 68 -9.21 -13.59 1.32
C LYS A 68 -10.52 -13.91 0.62
N LEU A 69 -10.79 -13.26 -0.50
CA LEU A 69 -11.99 -13.51 -1.30
C LEU A 69 -11.84 -14.72 -2.23
N GLY A 70 -10.67 -15.35 -2.24
CA GLY A 70 -10.41 -16.46 -3.13
C GLY A 70 -10.06 -16.07 -4.55
N GLN A 71 -9.83 -14.78 -4.79
CA GLN A 71 -9.48 -14.25 -6.11
C GLN A 71 -7.97 -14.19 -6.25
N ARG A 72 -7.38 -15.35 -6.47
CA ARG A 72 -5.91 -15.48 -6.47
C ARG A 72 -5.23 -14.77 -7.62
N GLU A 73 -5.86 -14.76 -8.79
CA GLU A 73 -5.25 -14.10 -9.95
C GLU A 73 -5.18 -12.59 -9.74
N GLU A 74 -6.25 -11.99 -9.23
CA GLU A 74 -6.27 -10.56 -8.93
C GLU A 74 -5.24 -10.23 -7.86
N SER A 75 -5.09 -11.10 -6.87
CA SER A 75 -4.09 -10.92 -5.82
C SER A 75 -2.68 -10.93 -6.40
N LYS A 76 -2.40 -11.86 -7.30
CA LYS A 76 -1.09 -11.95 -7.95
C LYS A 76 -0.78 -10.72 -8.79
N ILE A 77 -1.78 -10.22 -9.51
CA ILE A 77 -1.62 -9.02 -10.32
C ILE A 77 -1.25 -7.82 -9.44
N CYS A 78 -1.94 -7.66 -8.32
CA CYS A 78 -1.64 -6.57 -7.39
C CYS A 78 -0.21 -6.66 -6.86
N MET A 79 0.23 -7.86 -6.48
CA MET A 79 1.58 -8.04 -5.96
C MET A 79 2.63 -7.83 -7.02
N LYS A 80 2.34 -8.20 -8.26
CA LYS A 80 3.26 -7.96 -9.36
C LYS A 80 3.46 -6.47 -9.58
N LEU A 81 2.40 -5.68 -9.48
CA LEU A 81 2.52 -4.23 -9.61
C LEU A 81 3.45 -3.65 -8.56
N VAL A 82 3.35 -4.15 -7.33
CA VAL A 82 4.24 -3.71 -6.24
C VAL A 82 5.68 -4.12 -6.53
N THR A 83 5.88 -5.35 -6.94
CA THR A 83 7.22 -5.87 -7.24
C THR A 83 7.88 -5.08 -8.35
N ASP A 84 7.15 -4.82 -9.43
CA ASP A 84 7.69 -4.05 -10.55
C ASP A 84 8.09 -2.65 -10.10
N ALA A 85 7.28 -2.02 -9.26
CA ALA A 85 7.60 -0.70 -8.74
C ALA A 85 8.85 -0.72 -7.89
N LEU A 86 8.99 -1.72 -7.02
CA LEU A 86 10.17 -1.86 -6.17
C LEU A 86 11.44 -2.08 -6.98
N GLU A 87 11.35 -2.86 -8.04
CA GLU A 87 12.51 -3.12 -8.90
C GLU A 87 13.03 -1.86 -9.57
N ASN A 88 12.18 -0.88 -9.73
CA ASN A 88 12.55 0.38 -10.38
C ASN A 88 12.98 1.46 -9.39
N THR A 89 13.03 1.15 -8.10
CA THR A 89 13.46 2.14 -7.11
C THR A 89 14.96 2.08 -6.91
N GLU A 90 15.52 3.24 -6.55
CA GLU A 90 16.93 3.33 -6.20
C GLU A 90 17.27 2.48 -4.98
N ILE A 91 16.37 2.48 -4.00
CA ILE A 91 16.59 1.72 -2.78
C ILE A 91 16.74 0.24 -3.09
N TYR A 92 15.85 -0.28 -3.91
CA TYR A 92 15.89 -1.69 -4.28
C TYR A 92 17.20 -2.04 -4.99
N LYS A 93 17.61 -1.20 -5.92
CA LYS A 93 18.85 -1.42 -6.66
C LYS A 93 20.07 -1.34 -5.76
N ASN A 94 20.06 -0.39 -4.82
CA ASN A 94 21.20 -0.16 -3.96
C ASN A 94 21.41 -1.25 -2.93
N VAL A 95 20.35 -1.83 -2.41
CA VAL A 95 20.50 -2.87 -1.40
C VAL A 95 20.68 -4.25 -2.00
N GLY A 96 20.55 -4.37 -3.31
CA GLY A 96 20.80 -5.63 -3.97
C GLY A 96 19.83 -6.73 -3.60
N LEU A 97 18.61 -6.38 -3.33
CA LEU A 97 17.59 -7.35 -2.91
C LEU A 97 17.03 -8.15 -4.07
N LYS A 98 17.69 -8.14 -5.17
CA LYS A 98 17.26 -8.95 -6.30
C LYS A 98 17.26 -10.40 -5.90
N THR A 99 16.18 -11.07 -6.23
CA THR A 99 16.16 -12.51 -6.07
C THR A 99 17.14 -13.14 -7.02
N PRO A 100 17.79 -14.20 -6.58
CA PRO A 100 18.71 -14.90 -7.45
C PRO A 100 18.02 -15.44 -8.68
#